data_d1afec300c00764915fe3762d659408a
#
_entry.id   d1afec300c00764915fe3762d659408a
#
_cell.length_a   1.000
_cell.length_b   1.000
_cell.length_c   1.000
_cell.angle_alpha   90.00
_cell.angle_beta   90.00
_cell.angle_gamma   90.00
#
_symmetry.space_group_name_H-M   'P 1'
#
loop_
_entity.id
_entity.type
_entity.pdbx_description
1 polymer ?
#
loop_
_entity_poly.entity_id
_entity_poly.type
_entity_poly.pdbx_seq_one_letter_code
_entity_poly.pdbx_strand_id
1 'polypeptide(L)'
;PVGVQILVSGQPGNLYSSYPQWLKGEHAGVEVVSLPNIDVDDVSALLAERTGFSGRDSLVLSNEIISVTNGNTLSVMYAVHAVANEVDRGRAVDKLRSSGLSENVEEYYESIWQKADDEIQRHHGSGSNVLGLIASSMHLLDGAIYPELLCNAFPNVFSGEHVVARDVSILSPLLRKCADGSTRPIHNDFRLFVSSKALESGMEGYLRFASNNLADAALGMEGDVVRPCYSIRLLAASGRVEECINLFDTSYVIDAVARGVPWR
;
A
#
# COMPACT_ATOMS: atom_id res chain seq x y z
N PRO A 1 -19.56 -37.02 -16.08
CA PRO A 1 -19.48 -35.58 -15.98
C PRO A 1 -18.01 -35.25 -15.71
N VAL A 2 -17.41 -34.45 -16.60
CA VAL A 2 -16.07 -33.97 -16.41
C VAL A 2 -16.15 -32.98 -15.24
N GLY A 3 -15.53 -33.32 -14.09
CA GLY A 3 -15.53 -32.45 -12.91
C GLY A 3 -14.79 -31.13 -13.21
N VAL A 4 -15.39 -30.02 -12.85
CA VAL A 4 -14.72 -28.73 -12.88
C VAL A 4 -13.85 -28.66 -11.63
N GLN A 5 -12.53 -28.45 -11.82
CA GLN A 5 -11.61 -28.12 -10.74
C GLN A 5 -11.50 -26.60 -10.64
N ILE A 6 -11.74 -26.06 -9.46
CA ILE A 6 -11.58 -24.62 -9.19
C ILE A 6 -10.41 -24.46 -8.23
N LEU A 7 -9.37 -23.73 -8.66
CA LEU A 7 -8.27 -23.33 -7.81
C LEU A 7 -8.57 -21.94 -7.24
N VAL A 8 -8.63 -21.84 -5.91
CA VAL A 8 -8.78 -20.58 -5.21
C VAL A 8 -7.50 -20.32 -4.43
N SER A 9 -6.81 -19.23 -4.72
CA SER A 9 -5.65 -18.77 -3.95
C SER A 9 -6.07 -17.63 -3.01
N GLY A 10 -5.58 -17.66 -1.79
CA GLY A 10 -5.80 -16.61 -0.82
C GLY A 10 -4.77 -16.71 0.31
N GLN A 11 -4.47 -15.58 0.94
CA GLN A 11 -3.72 -15.58 2.18
C GLN A 11 -4.70 -15.73 3.34
N PRO A 12 -4.40 -16.55 4.37
CA PRO A 12 -5.09 -16.47 5.64
C PRO A 12 -4.72 -15.11 6.24
N GLY A 13 -5.57 -14.11 6.06
CA GLY A 13 -5.36 -12.80 6.67
C GLY A 13 -5.48 -12.93 8.19
N ASN A 14 -4.64 -12.24 8.96
CA ASN A 14 -4.75 -12.18 10.42
C ASN A 14 -6.11 -11.63 10.88
N LEU A 15 -6.80 -10.83 10.07
CA LEU A 15 -8.17 -10.36 10.27
C LEU A 15 -9.23 -11.45 10.08
N TYR A 16 -8.89 -12.53 9.37
CA TYR A 16 -9.77 -13.66 9.14
C TYR A 16 -9.00 -14.93 9.53
N SER A 17 -8.96 -15.23 10.80
CA SER A 17 -8.40 -16.48 11.35
C SER A 17 -9.04 -17.75 10.77
N SER A 18 -9.78 -17.61 9.69
CA SER A 18 -10.52 -18.68 9.05
C SER A 18 -10.77 -18.36 7.57
N TYR A 19 -10.61 -19.38 6.72
CA TYR A 19 -11.10 -19.36 5.35
C TYR A 19 -12.55 -18.85 5.28
N PRO A 20 -12.98 -18.23 4.17
CA PRO A 20 -14.36 -17.81 3.98
C PRO A 20 -15.32 -18.96 4.35
N GLN A 21 -16.43 -18.65 5.02
CA GLN A 21 -17.37 -19.68 5.51
C GLN A 21 -17.88 -20.60 4.40
N TRP A 22 -17.96 -20.09 3.15
CA TRP A 22 -18.36 -20.90 2.00
C TRP A 22 -17.30 -21.95 1.59
N LEU A 23 -16.03 -21.79 1.99
CA LEU A 23 -14.97 -22.79 1.84
C LEU A 23 -14.90 -23.76 3.02
N LYS A 24 -15.60 -23.46 4.14
CA LYS A 24 -15.62 -24.30 5.35
C LYS A 24 -16.72 -25.34 5.34
N GLY A 25 -17.63 -25.32 4.37
CA GLY A 25 -18.67 -26.34 4.25
C GLY A 25 -18.05 -27.73 4.08
N GLU A 26 -18.72 -28.76 4.59
CA GLU A 26 -18.39 -30.18 4.39
C GLU A 26 -18.51 -30.58 2.91
N HIS A 27 -17.84 -29.86 2.03
CA HIS A 27 -17.78 -30.19 0.63
C HIS A 27 -16.68 -31.23 0.44
N ALA A 28 -17.09 -32.46 0.33
CA ALA A 28 -16.23 -33.55 -0.11
C ALA A 28 -15.52 -33.12 -1.39
N GLY A 29 -14.18 -32.92 -1.30
CA GLY A 29 -13.35 -32.55 -2.44
C GLY A 29 -12.62 -31.21 -2.35
N VAL A 30 -12.64 -30.49 -1.21
CA VAL A 30 -11.76 -29.33 -1.00
C VAL A 30 -10.45 -29.82 -0.39
N GLU A 31 -9.38 -29.68 -1.14
CA GLU A 31 -8.01 -29.92 -0.67
C GLU A 31 -7.35 -28.57 -0.36
N VAL A 32 -6.86 -28.42 0.86
CA VAL A 32 -6.12 -27.23 1.29
C VAL A 32 -4.64 -27.50 1.15
N VAL A 33 -4.00 -26.78 0.24
CA VAL A 33 -2.55 -26.83 0.02
C VAL A 33 -1.93 -25.60 0.63
N SER A 34 -1.08 -25.79 1.64
CA SER A 34 -0.23 -24.73 2.20
C SER A 34 1.02 -24.58 1.34
N LEU A 35 1.31 -23.37 0.89
CA LEU A 35 2.58 -23.09 0.23
C LEU A 35 3.72 -23.10 1.27
N PRO A 36 4.84 -23.75 0.97
CA PRO A 36 6.01 -23.72 1.84
C PRO A 36 6.62 -22.32 1.88
N ASN A 37 7.41 -22.05 2.90
CA ASN A 37 8.28 -20.89 2.94
C ASN A 37 9.27 -20.94 1.76
N ILE A 38 9.67 -19.76 1.28
CA ILE A 38 10.69 -19.60 0.24
C ILE A 38 12.04 -20.02 0.82
N ASP A 39 12.81 -20.77 0.04
CA ASP A 39 14.14 -21.22 0.44
C ASP A 39 15.26 -20.31 -0.12
N VAL A 40 16.52 -20.66 0.19
CA VAL A 40 17.69 -19.87 -0.21
C VAL A 40 17.87 -19.84 -1.73
N ASP A 41 17.55 -20.92 -2.43
CA ASP A 41 17.70 -21.02 -3.89
C ASP A 41 16.66 -20.16 -4.59
N ASP A 42 15.43 -20.16 -4.11
CA ASP A 42 14.35 -19.29 -4.57
C ASP A 42 14.69 -17.82 -4.38
N VAL A 43 15.21 -17.44 -3.21
CA VAL A 43 15.65 -16.07 -2.93
C VAL A 43 16.81 -15.67 -3.84
N SER A 44 17.76 -16.59 -4.09
CA SER A 44 18.88 -16.33 -4.99
C SER A 44 18.40 -16.08 -6.42
N ALA A 45 17.41 -16.82 -6.89
CA ALA A 45 16.79 -16.61 -8.21
C ALA A 45 16.08 -15.25 -8.28
N LEU A 46 15.32 -14.88 -7.24
CA LEU A 46 14.66 -13.57 -7.15
C LEU A 46 15.65 -12.41 -7.13
N LEU A 47 16.76 -12.54 -6.40
CA LEU A 47 17.82 -11.51 -6.39
C LEU A 47 18.45 -11.36 -7.77
N ALA A 48 18.75 -12.47 -8.46
CA ALA A 48 19.31 -12.44 -9.81
C ALA A 48 18.37 -11.77 -10.82
N GLU A 49 17.05 -11.99 -10.68
CA GLU A 49 16.03 -11.39 -11.56
C GLU A 49 15.80 -9.90 -11.28
N ARG A 50 15.78 -9.51 -9.99
CA ARG A 50 15.31 -8.19 -9.55
C ARG A 50 16.41 -7.20 -9.23
N THR A 51 17.64 -7.68 -9.07
CA THR A 51 18.81 -6.88 -8.67
C THR A 51 19.99 -7.16 -9.58
N GLY A 52 21.12 -6.49 -9.36
CA GLY A 52 22.37 -6.79 -10.05
C GLY A 52 23.24 -7.88 -9.37
N PHE A 53 22.78 -8.45 -8.26
CA PHE A 53 23.53 -9.45 -7.51
C PHE A 53 23.46 -10.83 -8.18
N SER A 54 24.62 -11.50 -8.29
CA SER A 54 24.71 -12.85 -8.86
C SER A 54 25.81 -13.67 -8.19
N GLY A 55 25.79 -14.97 -8.42
CA GLY A 55 26.83 -15.90 -7.93
C GLY A 55 26.96 -15.85 -6.39
N ARG A 56 28.21 -15.68 -5.90
CA ARG A 56 28.50 -15.71 -4.47
C ARG A 56 27.79 -14.58 -3.70
N ASP A 57 27.65 -13.41 -4.30
CA ASP A 57 27.02 -12.27 -3.61
C ASP A 57 25.52 -12.48 -3.44
N SER A 58 24.85 -13.03 -4.46
CA SER A 58 23.45 -13.45 -4.37
C SER A 58 23.26 -14.49 -3.25
N LEU A 59 24.12 -15.51 -3.19
CA LEU A 59 24.01 -16.56 -2.17
C LEU A 59 24.19 -16.03 -0.74
N VAL A 60 25.15 -15.10 -0.53
CA VAL A 60 25.34 -14.47 0.79
C VAL A 60 24.12 -13.66 1.20
N LEU A 61 23.59 -12.85 0.27
CA LEU A 61 22.38 -12.06 0.52
C LEU A 61 21.15 -12.94 0.74
N SER A 62 21.01 -14.04 0.00
CA SER A 62 19.91 -14.99 0.19
C SER A 62 19.91 -15.60 1.60
N ASN A 63 21.07 -16.02 2.08
CA ASN A 63 21.19 -16.53 3.44
C ASN A 63 20.85 -15.47 4.50
N GLU A 64 21.29 -14.22 4.31
CA GLU A 64 20.94 -13.13 5.22
C GLU A 64 19.43 -12.85 5.19
N ILE A 65 18.81 -12.79 4.01
CA ILE A 65 17.37 -12.59 3.86
C ILE A 65 16.60 -13.72 4.58
N ILE A 66 16.94 -14.98 4.34
CA ILE A 66 16.28 -16.12 4.99
C ILE A 66 16.47 -16.06 6.51
N SER A 67 17.66 -15.67 6.99
CA SER A 67 17.91 -15.59 8.44
C SER A 67 17.02 -14.55 9.14
N VAL A 68 16.65 -13.48 8.43
CA VAL A 68 15.81 -12.38 8.97
C VAL A 68 14.32 -12.67 8.78
N THR A 69 13.94 -13.29 7.67
CA THR A 69 12.53 -13.43 7.24
C THR A 69 11.95 -14.81 7.51
N ASN A 70 12.77 -15.78 7.90
CA ASN A 70 12.43 -17.21 8.03
C ASN A 70 11.73 -17.74 6.75
N GLY A 71 12.05 -17.18 5.59
CA GLY A 71 11.44 -17.57 4.32
C GLY A 71 9.98 -17.13 4.14
N ASN A 72 9.46 -16.27 5.00
CA ASN A 72 8.12 -15.70 4.79
C ASN A 72 8.09 -14.93 3.46
N THR A 73 7.24 -15.37 2.54
CA THR A 73 7.18 -14.86 1.16
C THR A 73 7.10 -13.35 1.09
N LEU A 74 6.25 -12.73 1.91
CA LEU A 74 6.04 -11.29 1.88
C LEU A 74 7.24 -10.52 2.45
N SER A 75 7.80 -11.00 3.57
CA SER A 75 9.03 -10.44 4.15
C SER A 75 10.22 -10.57 3.20
N VAL A 76 10.35 -11.71 2.50
CA VAL A 76 11.36 -11.92 1.45
C VAL A 76 11.19 -10.91 0.32
N MET A 77 9.96 -10.68 -0.16
CA MET A 77 9.70 -9.69 -1.21
C MET A 77 10.09 -8.26 -0.79
N TYR A 78 9.82 -7.89 0.45
CA TYR A 78 10.27 -6.60 0.99
C TYR A 78 11.78 -6.52 1.13
N ALA A 79 12.43 -7.60 1.58
CA ALA A 79 13.88 -7.67 1.67
C ALA A 79 14.56 -7.50 0.30
N VAL A 80 14.09 -8.23 -0.70
CA VAL A 80 14.58 -8.12 -2.09
C VAL A 80 14.35 -6.70 -2.63
N HIS A 81 13.17 -6.12 -2.40
CA HIS A 81 12.88 -4.74 -2.81
C HIS A 81 13.79 -3.73 -2.11
N ALA A 82 14.06 -3.89 -0.83
CA ALA A 82 14.93 -3.01 -0.07
C ALA A 82 16.35 -2.96 -0.64
N VAL A 83 16.88 -4.08 -1.14
CA VAL A 83 18.24 -4.17 -1.69
C VAL A 83 18.32 -3.98 -3.20
N ALA A 84 17.19 -3.84 -3.89
CA ALA A 84 17.14 -3.81 -5.36
C ALA A 84 17.99 -2.70 -6.00
N ASN A 85 18.18 -1.59 -5.31
CA ASN A 85 18.95 -0.45 -5.79
C ASN A 85 20.39 -0.39 -5.23
N GLU A 86 20.78 -1.38 -4.43
CA GLU A 86 22.13 -1.43 -3.89
C GLU A 86 23.08 -2.10 -4.90
N VAL A 87 24.27 -1.52 -5.07
CA VAL A 87 25.30 -2.03 -5.97
C VAL A 87 26.42 -2.76 -5.22
N ASP A 88 26.47 -2.59 -3.91
CA ASP A 88 27.47 -3.20 -3.03
C ASP A 88 26.82 -4.13 -2.03
N ARG A 89 27.36 -5.37 -1.93
CA ARG A 89 26.85 -6.39 -1.03
C ARG A 89 26.89 -5.97 0.43
N GLY A 90 27.97 -5.29 0.88
CA GLY A 90 28.10 -4.86 2.27
C GLY A 90 26.98 -3.90 2.65
N ARG A 91 26.73 -2.89 1.79
CA ARG A 91 25.62 -1.95 1.98
C ARG A 91 24.27 -2.65 1.99
N ALA A 92 24.06 -3.63 1.09
CA ALA A 92 22.83 -4.40 1.04
C ALA A 92 22.59 -5.17 2.36
N VAL A 93 23.62 -5.82 2.90
CA VAL A 93 23.54 -6.51 4.19
C VAL A 93 23.28 -5.53 5.34
N ASP A 94 23.98 -4.42 5.40
CA ASP A 94 23.77 -3.40 6.43
C ASP A 94 22.35 -2.84 6.38
N LYS A 95 21.83 -2.62 5.17
CA LYS A 95 20.47 -2.16 4.96
C LYS A 95 19.42 -3.18 5.42
N LEU A 96 19.61 -4.47 5.13
CA LEU A 96 18.73 -5.54 5.63
C LEU A 96 18.71 -5.56 7.16
N ARG A 97 19.87 -5.52 7.81
CA ARG A 97 19.99 -5.55 9.28
C ARG A 97 19.36 -4.32 9.94
N SER A 98 19.46 -3.16 9.31
CA SER A 98 18.90 -1.91 9.81
C SER A 98 17.42 -1.70 9.45
N SER A 99 16.86 -2.50 8.55
CA SER A 99 15.50 -2.31 8.04
C SER A 99 14.40 -2.57 9.06
N GLY A 100 14.68 -3.41 10.07
CA GLY A 100 13.66 -3.91 11.01
C GLY A 100 12.78 -5.00 10.43
N LEU A 101 13.17 -5.57 9.28
CA LEU A 101 12.50 -6.74 8.70
C LEU A 101 12.56 -7.91 9.67
N SER A 102 11.45 -8.63 9.78
CA SER A 102 11.31 -9.86 10.56
C SER A 102 10.41 -10.85 9.83
N GLU A 103 10.24 -12.04 10.38
CA GLU A 103 9.22 -12.99 9.91
C GLU A 103 7.79 -12.46 10.12
N ASN A 104 7.61 -11.55 11.10
CA ASN A 104 6.34 -10.92 11.40
C ASN A 104 6.22 -9.60 10.61
N VAL A 105 5.47 -9.65 9.53
CA VAL A 105 5.26 -8.50 8.63
C VAL A 105 4.53 -7.35 9.33
N GLU A 106 3.64 -7.63 10.27
CA GLU A 106 2.89 -6.60 11.00
C GLU A 106 3.80 -5.77 11.91
N GLU A 107 4.74 -6.42 12.62
CA GLU A 107 5.77 -5.74 13.40
C GLU A 107 6.68 -4.87 12.52
N TYR A 108 6.99 -5.34 11.32
CA TYR A 108 7.73 -4.57 10.34
C TYR A 108 6.95 -3.30 9.91
N TYR A 109 5.66 -3.43 9.63
CA TYR A 109 4.82 -2.28 9.30
C TYR A 109 4.74 -1.28 10.44
N GLU A 110 4.54 -1.74 11.67
CA GLU A 110 4.52 -0.88 12.87
C GLU A 110 5.86 -0.15 13.05
N SER A 111 6.99 -0.83 12.87
CA SER A 111 8.31 -0.22 12.96
C SER A 111 8.52 0.89 11.93
N ILE A 112 8.12 0.67 10.65
CA ILE A 112 8.20 1.69 9.61
C ILE A 112 7.22 2.84 9.90
N TRP A 113 6.02 2.52 10.37
CA TRP A 113 4.99 3.49 10.71
C TRP A 113 5.45 4.43 11.83
N GLN A 114 6.01 3.88 12.90
CA GLN A 114 6.55 4.67 14.00
C GLN A 114 7.71 5.57 13.56
N LYS A 115 8.64 5.05 12.76
CA LYS A 115 9.73 5.86 12.17
C LYS A 115 9.17 7.00 11.31
N ALA A 116 8.11 6.75 10.56
CA ALA A 116 7.46 7.77 9.74
C ALA A 116 6.83 8.85 10.61
N ASP A 117 6.14 8.46 11.69
CA ASP A 117 5.53 9.41 12.63
C ASP A 117 6.59 10.30 13.28
N ASP A 118 7.65 9.72 13.81
CA ASP A 118 8.76 10.44 14.45
C ASP A 118 9.43 11.43 13.48
N GLU A 119 9.62 11.06 12.23
CA GLU A 119 10.25 11.91 11.21
C GLU A 119 9.31 13.04 10.77
N ILE A 120 8.04 12.73 10.53
CA ILE A 120 7.02 13.71 10.15
C ILE A 120 6.83 14.73 11.27
N GLN A 121 6.78 14.29 12.53
CA GLN A 121 6.68 15.21 13.68
C GLN A 121 7.91 16.13 13.82
N ARG A 122 9.11 15.68 13.43
CA ARG A 122 10.29 16.55 13.38
C ARG A 122 10.16 17.65 12.32
N HIS A 123 9.49 17.37 11.20
CA HIS A 123 9.32 18.33 10.12
C HIS A 123 8.13 19.29 10.32
N HIS A 124 7.03 18.81 10.87
CA HIS A 124 5.78 19.57 11.00
C HIS A 124 5.50 20.07 12.42
N GLY A 125 6.35 19.72 13.38
CA GLY A 125 6.18 20.00 14.80
C GLY A 125 5.49 18.89 15.58
N SER A 126 5.83 18.80 16.86
CA SER A 126 5.27 17.79 17.76
C SER A 126 3.75 17.97 17.90
N GLY A 127 3.01 16.88 17.78
CA GLY A 127 1.55 16.86 17.85
C GLY A 127 0.85 17.12 16.51
N SER A 128 1.61 17.28 15.40
CA SER A 128 1.01 17.27 14.08
C SER A 128 0.58 15.84 13.72
N ASN A 129 -0.66 15.65 13.27
CA ASN A 129 -1.13 14.34 12.81
C ASN A 129 -1.11 14.23 11.27
N VAL A 130 0.01 14.62 10.66
CA VAL A 130 0.18 14.56 9.20
C VAL A 130 0.19 13.12 8.71
N LEU A 131 0.79 12.19 9.47
CA LEU A 131 0.76 10.77 9.12
C LEU A 131 -0.67 10.21 9.13
N GLY A 132 -1.50 10.60 10.11
CA GLY A 132 -2.92 10.24 10.14
C GLY A 132 -3.69 10.81 8.96
N LEU A 133 -3.32 12.00 8.48
CA LEU A 133 -3.90 12.60 7.28
C LEU A 133 -3.51 11.83 6.02
N ILE A 134 -2.24 11.41 5.91
CA ILE A 134 -1.75 10.54 4.83
C ILE A 134 -2.48 9.20 4.87
N ALA A 135 -2.65 8.59 6.05
CA ALA A 135 -3.37 7.33 6.21
C ALA A 135 -4.83 7.44 5.77
N SER A 136 -5.53 8.49 6.22
CA SER A 136 -6.92 8.77 5.83
C SER A 136 -7.05 8.97 4.31
N SER A 137 -6.11 9.69 3.70
CA SER A 137 -6.07 9.88 2.25
C SER A 137 -5.85 8.57 1.51
N MET A 138 -4.89 7.76 1.93
CA MET A 138 -4.65 6.44 1.35
C MET A 138 -5.88 5.53 1.48
N HIS A 139 -6.55 5.53 2.63
CA HIS A 139 -7.77 4.75 2.83
C HIS A 139 -8.86 5.17 1.85
N LEU A 140 -9.10 6.47 1.70
CA LEU A 140 -10.13 7.03 0.82
C LEU A 140 -9.81 6.81 -0.67
N LEU A 141 -8.53 6.81 -1.04
CA LEU A 141 -8.04 6.68 -2.41
C LEU A 141 -7.59 5.23 -2.77
N ASP A 142 -8.07 4.25 -2.04
CA ASP A 142 -7.75 2.82 -2.26
C ASP A 142 -6.24 2.52 -2.26
N GLY A 143 -5.52 3.16 -1.35
CA GLY A 143 -4.08 3.04 -1.18
C GLY A 143 -3.25 3.99 -2.04
N ALA A 144 -3.86 4.75 -2.95
CA ALA A 144 -3.12 5.69 -3.79
C ALA A 144 -2.78 6.98 -3.05
N ILE A 145 -1.60 7.51 -3.34
CA ILE A 145 -1.16 8.87 -2.97
C ILE A 145 -0.88 9.63 -4.26
N TYR A 146 -1.62 10.70 -4.49
CA TYR A 146 -1.36 11.64 -5.56
C TYR A 146 -0.82 12.94 -4.93
N PRO A 147 0.47 13.28 -5.11
CA PRO A 147 1.07 14.45 -4.46
C PRO A 147 0.33 15.75 -4.75
N GLU A 148 -0.02 15.99 -6.01
CA GLU A 148 -0.77 17.18 -6.43
C GLU A 148 -2.13 17.27 -5.73
N LEU A 149 -2.89 16.16 -5.67
CA LEU A 149 -4.18 16.12 -4.98
C LEU A 149 -4.03 16.45 -3.50
N LEU A 150 -3.00 15.90 -2.81
CA LEU A 150 -2.76 16.20 -1.40
C LEU A 150 -2.38 17.67 -1.18
N CYS A 151 -1.56 18.25 -2.05
CA CYS A 151 -1.23 19.67 -1.98
C CYS A 151 -2.47 20.56 -2.14
N ASN A 152 -3.33 20.25 -3.10
CA ASN A 152 -4.56 21.00 -3.34
C ASN A 152 -5.57 20.83 -2.20
N ALA A 153 -5.67 19.62 -1.63
CA ALA A 153 -6.58 19.33 -0.53
C ALA A 153 -6.11 19.93 0.81
N PHE A 154 -4.80 20.01 1.03
CA PHE A 154 -4.22 20.40 2.33
C PHE A 154 -3.07 21.41 2.17
N PRO A 155 -3.31 22.60 1.55
CA PRO A 155 -2.25 23.56 1.24
C PRO A 155 -1.55 24.12 2.48
N ASN A 156 -2.21 24.12 3.64
CA ASN A 156 -1.62 24.54 4.91
C ASN A 156 -0.68 23.49 5.53
N VAL A 157 -0.75 22.25 5.07
CA VAL A 157 0.10 21.14 5.52
C VAL A 157 1.19 20.86 4.50
N PHE A 158 0.82 20.74 3.23
CA PHE A 158 1.71 20.44 2.13
C PHE A 158 1.85 21.67 1.23
N SER A 159 2.92 22.44 1.44
CA SER A 159 3.21 23.66 0.66
C SER A 159 3.65 23.37 -0.79
N GLY A 160 3.80 22.11 -1.16
CA GLY A 160 4.15 21.65 -2.50
C GLY A 160 4.40 20.14 -2.54
N GLU A 161 4.40 19.57 -3.74
CA GLU A 161 4.57 18.13 -3.95
C GLU A 161 5.88 17.58 -3.36
N HIS A 162 6.93 18.39 -3.27
CA HIS A 162 8.20 18.00 -2.68
C HIS A 162 8.07 17.70 -1.17
N VAL A 163 7.15 18.38 -0.46
CA VAL A 163 6.84 18.13 0.95
C VAL A 163 6.12 16.79 1.09
N VAL A 164 5.12 16.55 0.25
CA VAL A 164 4.43 15.24 0.21
C VAL A 164 5.42 14.13 -0.11
N ALA A 165 6.27 14.33 -1.14
CA ALA A 165 7.25 13.34 -1.55
C ALA A 165 8.26 13.03 -0.44
N ARG A 166 8.71 14.03 0.31
CA ARG A 166 9.59 13.87 1.47
C ARG A 166 8.90 13.03 2.55
N ASP A 167 7.70 13.41 2.97
CA ASP A 167 7.00 12.77 4.08
C ASP A 167 6.60 11.32 3.73
N VAL A 168 6.22 11.07 2.48
CA VAL A 168 5.91 9.73 1.97
C VAL A 168 7.17 8.89 1.75
N SER A 169 8.34 9.50 1.54
CA SER A 169 9.59 8.78 1.27
C SER A 169 10.02 7.83 2.40
N ILE A 170 9.62 8.12 3.64
CA ILE A 170 9.91 7.27 4.80
C ILE A 170 9.18 5.92 4.68
N LEU A 171 7.99 5.93 4.07
CA LEU A 171 7.23 4.74 3.76
C LEU A 171 7.69 4.04 2.47
N SER A 172 8.69 4.58 1.77
CA SER A 172 9.15 4.09 0.45
C SER A 172 9.51 2.60 0.41
N PRO A 173 10.02 1.95 1.48
CA PRO A 173 10.24 0.50 1.46
C PRO A 173 8.96 -0.32 1.21
N LEU A 174 7.79 0.25 1.49
CA LEU A 174 6.48 -0.38 1.40
C LEU A 174 5.65 0.14 0.20
N LEU A 175 6.18 1.13 -0.51
CA LEU A 175 5.48 1.84 -1.58
C LEU A 175 6.23 1.76 -2.90
N ARG A 176 5.48 1.84 -4.01
CA ARG A 176 6.01 1.95 -5.37
C ARG A 176 5.38 3.12 -6.11
N LYS A 177 6.15 3.75 -6.97
CA LYS A 177 5.62 4.74 -7.93
C LYS A 177 4.94 4.02 -9.09
N CYS A 178 3.79 4.54 -9.51
CA CYS A 178 3.01 4.04 -10.64
C CYS A 178 3.11 5.00 -11.84
N ALA A 179 2.77 4.48 -13.03
CA ALA A 179 2.84 5.27 -14.27
C ALA A 179 1.83 6.44 -14.31
N ASP A 180 0.75 6.36 -13.51
CA ASP A 180 -0.25 7.43 -13.35
C ASP A 180 0.19 8.56 -12.40
N GLY A 181 1.46 8.60 -12.02
CA GLY A 181 2.01 9.58 -11.07
C GLY A 181 1.69 9.28 -9.61
N SER A 182 0.83 8.32 -9.31
CA SER A 182 0.53 7.92 -7.94
C SER A 182 1.67 7.11 -7.31
N THR A 183 1.68 7.12 -5.99
CA THR A 183 2.46 6.18 -5.18
C THR A 183 1.49 5.23 -4.48
N ARG A 184 1.74 3.93 -4.52
CA ARG A 184 0.83 2.90 -3.99
C ARG A 184 1.58 1.85 -3.19
N PRO A 185 0.93 1.16 -2.25
CA PRO A 185 1.49 -0.01 -1.59
C PRO A 185 2.00 -1.05 -2.60
N ILE A 186 3.16 -1.63 -2.31
CA ILE A 186 3.70 -2.76 -3.08
C ILE A 186 2.77 -3.96 -2.93
N HIS A 187 2.24 -4.16 -1.73
CA HIS A 187 1.35 -5.28 -1.41
C HIS A 187 0.06 -4.80 -0.73
N ASN A 188 -1.02 -5.58 -0.94
CA ASN A 188 -2.34 -5.26 -0.40
C ASN A 188 -2.39 -5.28 1.14
N ASP A 189 -1.57 -6.10 1.80
CA ASP A 189 -1.54 -6.17 3.26
C ASP A 189 -1.12 -4.85 3.89
N PHE A 190 -0.15 -4.15 3.31
CA PHE A 190 0.21 -2.81 3.78
C PHE A 190 -0.93 -1.80 3.56
N ARG A 191 -1.69 -1.92 2.45
CA ARG A 191 -2.90 -1.10 2.25
C ARG A 191 -3.94 -1.35 3.34
N LEU A 192 -4.15 -2.61 3.73
CA LEU A 192 -5.07 -2.97 4.82
C LEU A 192 -4.56 -2.46 6.17
N PHE A 193 -3.26 -2.56 6.43
CA PHE A 193 -2.62 -2.00 7.62
C PHE A 193 -2.85 -0.48 7.71
N VAL A 194 -2.57 0.28 6.63
CA VAL A 194 -2.82 1.74 6.60
C VAL A 194 -4.30 2.06 6.78
N SER A 195 -5.19 1.26 6.18
CA SER A 195 -6.63 1.43 6.37
C SER A 195 -7.05 1.20 7.82
N SER A 196 -6.45 0.23 8.52
CA SER A 196 -6.73 0.04 9.96
C SER A 196 -6.27 1.23 10.79
N LYS A 197 -5.10 1.83 10.47
CA LYS A 197 -4.62 3.05 11.11
C LYS A 197 -5.55 4.26 10.90
N ALA A 198 -6.10 4.39 9.68
CA ALA A 198 -7.06 5.45 9.39
C ALA A 198 -8.42 5.28 10.10
N LEU A 199 -8.76 4.05 10.49
CA LEU A 199 -10.01 3.69 11.16
C LEU A 199 -9.85 3.48 12.67
N GLU A 200 -8.67 3.69 13.23
CA GLU A 200 -8.44 3.62 14.67
C GLU A 200 -9.32 4.64 15.44
N SER A 201 -9.66 4.29 16.66
CA SER A 201 -10.47 5.16 17.53
C SER A 201 -9.81 6.54 17.67
N GLY A 202 -10.60 7.59 17.46
CA GLY A 202 -10.13 8.98 17.47
C GLY A 202 -9.72 9.54 16.12
N MET A 203 -9.68 8.70 15.05
CA MET A 203 -9.32 9.13 13.69
C MET A 203 -10.54 9.59 12.86
N GLU A 204 -11.77 9.42 13.35
CA GLU A 204 -13.00 9.74 12.60
C GLU A 204 -13.06 11.20 12.14
N GLY A 205 -12.56 12.11 12.98
CA GLY A 205 -12.47 13.53 12.66
C GLY A 205 -11.52 13.81 11.50
N TYR A 206 -10.37 13.14 11.49
CA TYR A 206 -9.40 13.25 10.39
C TYR A 206 -9.92 12.64 9.10
N LEU A 207 -10.56 11.48 9.18
CA LEU A 207 -11.14 10.83 8.02
C LEU A 207 -12.22 11.71 7.35
N ARG A 208 -13.11 12.29 8.16
CA ARG A 208 -14.13 13.22 7.67
C ARG A 208 -13.52 14.50 7.10
N PHE A 209 -12.53 15.06 7.77
CA PHE A 209 -11.78 16.23 7.28
C PHE A 209 -11.10 15.92 5.95
N ALA A 210 -10.40 14.77 5.86
CA ALA A 210 -9.73 14.34 4.65
C ALA A 210 -10.72 14.12 3.50
N SER A 211 -11.87 13.46 3.73
CA SER A 211 -12.84 13.18 2.67
C SER A 211 -13.42 14.48 2.07
N ASN A 212 -13.72 15.48 2.88
CA ASN A 212 -14.22 16.76 2.37
C ASN A 212 -13.18 17.50 1.52
N ASN A 213 -11.97 17.67 2.04
CA ASN A 213 -10.93 18.42 1.34
C ASN A 213 -10.46 17.71 0.06
N LEU A 214 -10.34 16.38 0.10
CA LEU A 214 -10.01 15.59 -1.09
C LEU A 214 -11.12 15.65 -2.14
N ALA A 215 -12.41 15.67 -1.73
CA ALA A 215 -13.52 15.83 -2.67
C ALA A 215 -13.46 17.17 -3.39
N ASP A 216 -13.25 18.26 -2.66
CA ASP A 216 -13.15 19.60 -3.25
C ASP A 216 -11.95 19.71 -4.21
N ALA A 217 -10.78 19.19 -3.78
CA ALA A 217 -9.58 19.18 -4.60
C ALA A 217 -9.78 18.34 -5.88
N ALA A 218 -10.34 17.13 -5.75
CA ALA A 218 -10.58 16.24 -6.90
C ALA A 218 -11.56 16.84 -7.92
N LEU A 219 -12.60 17.54 -7.46
CA LEU A 219 -13.53 18.24 -8.33
C LEU A 219 -12.87 19.37 -9.13
N GLY A 220 -11.86 20.04 -8.55
CA GLY A 220 -11.07 21.09 -9.19
C GLY A 220 -10.05 20.59 -10.20
N MET A 221 -9.71 19.29 -10.22
CA MET A 221 -8.71 18.69 -11.13
C MET A 221 -9.34 18.31 -12.48
N GLU A 222 -9.74 19.31 -13.24
CA GLU A 222 -10.32 19.08 -14.57
C GLU A 222 -9.28 18.50 -15.54
N GLY A 223 -9.68 17.45 -16.27
CA GLY A 223 -8.80 16.80 -17.24
C GLY A 223 -7.86 15.75 -16.63
N ASP A 224 -7.79 15.61 -15.32
CA ASP A 224 -7.02 14.58 -14.63
C ASP A 224 -7.82 13.28 -14.44
N VAL A 225 -7.12 12.16 -14.34
CA VAL A 225 -7.68 10.83 -14.04
C VAL A 225 -8.26 10.75 -12.63
N VAL A 226 -7.78 11.57 -11.71
CA VAL A 226 -8.21 11.61 -10.30
C VAL A 226 -9.68 11.95 -10.18
N ARG A 227 -10.16 12.96 -10.92
CA ARG A 227 -11.55 13.38 -10.88
C ARG A 227 -12.54 12.25 -11.17
N PRO A 228 -12.49 11.56 -12.33
CA PRO A 228 -13.43 10.49 -12.64
C PRO A 228 -13.23 9.24 -11.76
N CYS A 229 -12.01 9.00 -11.26
CA CYS A 229 -11.74 7.81 -10.44
C CYS A 229 -12.27 7.93 -9.00
N TYR A 230 -12.21 9.13 -8.42
CA TYR A 230 -12.37 9.26 -6.97
C TYR A 230 -13.45 10.24 -6.52
N SER A 231 -13.90 11.21 -7.35
CA SER A 231 -14.82 12.26 -6.90
C SER A 231 -16.13 11.71 -6.32
N ILE A 232 -16.77 10.77 -7.00
CA ILE A 232 -18.01 10.14 -6.49
C ILE A 232 -17.79 9.48 -5.14
N ARG A 233 -16.71 8.70 -5.01
CA ARG A 233 -16.37 8.01 -3.76
C ARG A 233 -16.07 8.98 -2.62
N LEU A 234 -15.33 10.05 -2.90
CA LEU A 234 -14.99 11.08 -1.93
C LEU A 234 -16.20 11.88 -1.48
N LEU A 235 -17.08 12.27 -2.41
CA LEU A 235 -18.35 12.91 -2.10
C LEU A 235 -19.25 12.01 -1.24
N ALA A 236 -19.36 10.73 -1.59
CA ALA A 236 -20.12 9.77 -0.80
C ALA A 236 -19.53 9.61 0.61
N ALA A 237 -18.20 9.47 0.74
CA ALA A 237 -17.51 9.34 2.03
C ALA A 237 -17.64 10.62 2.91
N SER A 238 -17.76 11.80 2.29
CA SER A 238 -18.00 13.07 2.99
C SER A 238 -19.47 13.31 3.32
N GLY A 239 -20.40 12.45 2.86
CA GLY A 239 -21.85 12.62 3.06
C GLY A 239 -22.50 13.65 2.13
N ARG A 240 -21.81 14.11 1.07
CA ARG A 240 -22.28 15.11 0.10
C ARG A 240 -23.11 14.45 -1.02
N VAL A 241 -24.21 13.81 -0.61
CA VAL A 241 -25.01 12.95 -1.51
C VAL A 241 -25.61 13.71 -2.69
N GLU A 242 -26.12 14.93 -2.48
CA GLU A 242 -26.70 15.73 -3.54
C GLU A 242 -25.67 16.11 -4.62
N GLU A 243 -24.45 16.45 -4.21
CA GLU A 243 -23.37 16.75 -5.15
C GLU A 243 -22.91 15.50 -5.90
N CYS A 244 -22.89 14.35 -5.21
CA CYS A 244 -22.61 13.08 -5.83
C CYS A 244 -23.63 12.75 -6.93
N ILE A 245 -24.93 12.95 -6.68
CA ILE A 245 -26.00 12.73 -7.66
C ILE A 245 -25.86 13.70 -8.83
N ASN A 246 -25.58 14.97 -8.57
CA ASN A 246 -25.46 16.01 -9.59
C ASN A 246 -24.22 15.80 -10.48
N LEU A 247 -23.13 15.25 -9.91
CA LEU A 247 -21.92 14.93 -10.69
C LEU A 247 -22.13 13.70 -11.60
N PHE A 248 -22.95 12.75 -11.19
CA PHE A 248 -23.16 11.49 -11.91
C PHE A 248 -24.09 11.70 -13.10
N ASP A 249 -23.60 12.40 -14.12
CA ASP A 249 -24.28 12.62 -15.38
C ASP A 249 -23.65 11.82 -16.54
N THR A 250 -24.26 11.91 -17.71
CA THR A 250 -23.79 11.21 -18.92
C THR A 250 -22.38 11.62 -19.32
N SER A 251 -22.01 12.90 -19.12
CA SER A 251 -20.69 13.42 -19.46
C SER A 251 -19.61 12.82 -18.55
N TYR A 252 -19.89 12.76 -17.25
CA TYR A 252 -19.00 12.13 -16.28
C TYR A 252 -18.77 10.64 -16.58
N VAL A 253 -19.85 9.91 -16.92
CA VAL A 253 -19.76 8.48 -17.27
C VAL A 253 -18.91 8.28 -18.53
N ILE A 254 -19.13 9.10 -19.57
CA ILE A 254 -18.34 9.03 -20.82
C ILE A 254 -16.87 9.31 -20.55
N ASP A 255 -16.53 10.34 -19.77
CA ASP A 255 -15.14 10.68 -19.42
C ASP A 255 -14.49 9.54 -18.62
N ALA A 256 -15.19 8.98 -17.63
CA ALA A 256 -14.70 7.86 -16.84
C ALA A 256 -14.43 6.62 -17.70
N VAL A 257 -15.35 6.26 -18.59
CA VAL A 257 -15.17 5.13 -19.52
C VAL A 257 -14.01 5.37 -20.48
N ALA A 258 -13.90 6.58 -21.05
CA ALA A 258 -12.82 6.93 -21.97
C ALA A 258 -11.43 6.85 -21.31
N ARG A 259 -11.35 7.07 -20.01
CA ARG A 259 -10.11 6.96 -19.22
C ARG A 259 -9.87 5.57 -18.65
N GLY A 260 -10.74 4.62 -18.93
CA GLY A 260 -10.60 3.23 -18.44
C GLY A 260 -10.77 3.10 -16.93
N VAL A 261 -11.54 3.99 -16.30
CA VAL A 261 -11.84 3.90 -14.87
C VAL A 261 -12.60 2.61 -14.59
N PRO A 262 -12.06 1.72 -13.71
CA PRO A 262 -12.76 0.49 -13.38
C PRO A 262 -13.99 0.81 -12.52
N TRP A 263 -15.14 0.39 -12.99
CA TRP A 263 -16.38 0.40 -12.20
C TRP A 263 -16.32 -0.74 -11.17
N ARG A 264 -16.04 -0.42 -9.92
CA ARG A 264 -16.02 -1.36 -8.79
C ARG A 264 -17.13 -1.07 -7.80
#